data_b71752b667bbb4db8d0842aadbc3189f
#
_entry.id   b71752b667bbb4db8d0842aadbc3189f
#
_cell.length_a   1.000
_cell.length_b   1.000
_cell.length_c   1.000
_cell.angle_alpha   90.00
_cell.angle_beta   90.00
_cell.angle_gamma   90.00
#
_symmetry.space_group_name_H-M   'P 1'
#
loop_
_entity.id
_entity.type
_entity.pdbx_description
1 polymer ?
#
loop_
_entity_poly.entity_id
_entity_poly.type
_entity_poly.pdbx_seq_one_letter_code
_entity_poly.pdbx_strand_id
1 'polypeptide(L)'
;RDDVESRGLGDVYKRQDKYRTLKVRTNADTPEDAKRAKELGAEGIGLCRTEHMFFEGDRIKAMREMILSKDEEGRRHALDKLLPMQRGDFEGIFEAMDGLGVTIRLLDPPLHEFVPTEEADIEALAKAQGKTVDQIKAIINGLHEFNPMMGHRGCRLAVTYPEIAKMQTKAVIRAALNVSKAHPDWNLVPEIMIPLV
;
A
#
# COMPACT_ATOMS: atom_id res chain seq x y z
N ARG A 1 12.45 36.74 -15.02
CA ARG A 1 13.64 36.10 -14.42
C ARG A 1 13.48 34.57 -14.37
N ASP A 2 12.29 34.06 -14.16
CA ASP A 2 12.03 32.60 -14.01
C ASP A 2 12.14 31.81 -15.32
N ASP A 3 11.93 32.47 -16.49
CA ASP A 3 11.96 31.80 -17.79
C ASP A 3 13.37 31.42 -18.28
N VAL A 4 14.42 32.10 -17.84
CA VAL A 4 15.78 31.82 -18.27
C VAL A 4 16.42 30.70 -17.47
N GLU A 5 16.12 30.63 -16.17
CA GLU A 5 16.58 29.54 -15.31
C GLU A 5 15.88 28.21 -15.65
N SER A 6 14.58 28.26 -15.95
CA SER A 6 13.83 27.05 -16.33
C SER A 6 14.26 26.49 -17.70
N ARG A 7 14.63 27.35 -18.64
CA ARG A 7 15.19 26.92 -19.95
C ARG A 7 16.56 26.27 -19.79
N GLY A 8 17.44 26.84 -18.96
CA GLY A 8 18.75 26.27 -18.67
C GLY A 8 18.66 24.87 -18.01
N LEU A 9 17.77 24.69 -17.07
CA LEU A 9 17.50 23.39 -16.43
C LEU A 9 16.93 22.38 -17.44
N GLY A 10 16.01 22.78 -18.32
CA GLY A 10 15.47 21.90 -19.34
C GLY A 10 16.52 21.37 -20.30
N ASP A 11 17.50 22.15 -20.65
CA ASP A 11 18.62 21.72 -21.51
C ASP A 11 19.59 20.79 -20.77
N VAL A 12 19.80 20.99 -19.47
CA VAL A 12 20.57 20.06 -18.61
C VAL A 12 19.91 18.69 -18.57
N TYR A 13 18.60 18.61 -18.32
CA TYR A 13 17.87 17.35 -18.29
C TYR A 13 17.92 16.61 -19.62
N LYS A 14 17.68 17.30 -20.75
CA LYS A 14 17.80 16.71 -22.09
C LYS A 14 19.20 16.16 -22.36
N ARG A 15 20.23 16.83 -21.86
CA ARG A 15 21.60 16.39 -22.00
C ARG A 15 21.90 15.17 -21.13
N GLN A 16 21.39 15.15 -19.90
CA GLN A 16 21.49 13.98 -19.00
C GLN A 16 20.79 12.77 -19.59
N ASP A 17 19.56 12.92 -20.09
CA ASP A 17 18.78 11.85 -20.70
C ASP A 17 19.47 11.21 -21.91
N LYS A 18 20.28 11.97 -22.65
CA LYS A 18 21.06 11.44 -23.77
C LYS A 18 22.15 10.47 -23.35
N TYR A 19 22.69 10.61 -22.13
CA TYR A 19 23.85 9.84 -21.67
C TYR A 19 23.53 8.85 -20.55
N ARG A 20 22.42 9.01 -19.84
CA ARG A 20 22.02 8.10 -18.77
C ARG A 20 21.62 6.74 -19.34
N THR A 21 21.99 5.69 -18.62
CA THR A 21 21.57 4.31 -18.88
C THR A 21 20.55 3.81 -17.88
N LEU A 22 20.53 4.40 -16.67
CA LEU A 22 19.58 4.05 -15.62
C LEU A 22 18.27 4.83 -15.79
N LYS A 23 17.17 4.17 -15.47
CA LYS A 23 15.83 4.75 -15.43
C LYS A 23 15.54 5.37 -14.07
N VAL A 24 14.68 6.36 -14.02
CA VAL A 24 14.24 7.01 -12.80
C VAL A 24 12.87 6.48 -12.41
N ARG A 25 12.77 5.92 -11.21
CA ARG A 25 11.49 5.52 -10.60
C ARG A 25 11.20 6.42 -9.40
N THR A 26 9.94 6.69 -9.15
CA THR A 26 9.49 7.51 -8.02
C THR A 26 8.62 6.72 -7.05
N ASN A 27 8.26 7.33 -5.93
CA ASN A 27 7.26 6.80 -5.00
C ASN A 27 5.89 7.33 -5.41
N ALA A 28 4.89 6.47 -5.45
CA ALA A 28 3.49 6.86 -5.63
C ALA A 28 2.59 5.80 -5.00
N ASP A 29 1.59 6.24 -4.26
CA ASP A 29 0.71 5.38 -3.47
C ASP A 29 -0.74 5.40 -3.98
N THR A 30 -1.07 6.34 -4.87
CA THR A 30 -2.39 6.51 -5.49
C THR A 30 -2.30 6.55 -7.03
N PRO A 31 -3.39 6.26 -7.76
CA PRO A 31 -3.42 6.42 -9.22
C PRO A 31 -3.13 7.85 -9.68
N GLU A 32 -3.60 8.86 -8.93
CA GLU A 32 -3.38 10.28 -9.20
C GLU A 32 -1.89 10.64 -9.09
N ASP A 33 -1.23 10.18 -8.02
CA ASP A 33 0.20 10.37 -7.82
C ASP A 33 1.02 9.68 -8.91
N ALA A 34 0.63 8.45 -9.29
CA ALA A 34 1.28 7.70 -10.36
C ALA A 34 1.19 8.44 -11.71
N LYS A 35 0.00 8.96 -12.04
CA LYS A 35 -0.21 9.76 -13.25
C LYS A 35 0.65 11.01 -13.26
N ARG A 36 0.64 11.77 -12.15
CA ARG A 36 1.46 12.97 -12.02
C ARG A 36 2.96 12.67 -12.07
N ALA A 37 3.40 11.59 -11.45
CA ALA A 37 4.78 11.13 -11.52
C ALA A 37 5.22 10.89 -12.96
N LYS A 38 4.39 10.22 -13.76
CA LYS A 38 4.62 9.96 -15.16
C LYS A 38 4.67 11.25 -15.98
N GLU A 39 3.74 12.19 -15.77
CA GLU A 39 3.75 13.52 -16.40
C GLU A 39 5.04 14.29 -16.12
N LEU A 40 5.65 14.11 -14.95
CA LEU A 40 6.92 14.70 -14.55
C LEU A 40 8.16 13.91 -15.06
N GLY A 41 7.95 12.83 -15.81
CA GLY A 41 9.01 12.07 -16.46
C GLY A 41 9.50 10.84 -15.70
N ALA A 42 8.76 10.35 -14.71
CA ALA A 42 9.08 9.08 -14.08
C ALA A 42 8.89 7.90 -15.05
N GLU A 43 9.82 6.95 -15.01
CA GLU A 43 9.84 5.77 -15.88
C GLU A 43 9.41 4.49 -15.14
N GLY A 44 8.74 4.67 -14.00
CA GLY A 44 8.20 3.61 -13.18
C GLY A 44 7.94 4.06 -11.75
N ILE A 45 7.27 3.19 -10.98
CA ILE A 45 7.10 3.35 -9.54
C ILE A 45 8.07 2.40 -8.85
N GLY A 46 8.99 2.98 -8.07
CA GLY A 46 9.98 2.23 -7.30
C GLY A 46 9.48 1.79 -5.92
N LEU A 47 8.46 2.47 -5.41
CA LEU A 47 7.81 2.13 -4.15
C LEU A 47 6.36 2.60 -4.14
N CYS A 48 5.45 1.65 -4.04
CA CYS A 48 4.05 1.87 -3.68
C CYS A 48 3.82 1.28 -2.28
N ARG A 49 3.44 2.14 -1.32
CA ARG A 49 3.22 1.78 0.09
C ARG A 49 1.76 1.44 0.32
N THR A 50 1.47 0.17 0.45
CA THR A 50 0.08 -0.33 0.57
C THR A 50 -0.60 0.07 1.87
N GLU A 51 0.16 0.40 2.92
CA GLU A 51 -0.38 0.88 4.18
C GLU A 51 -1.19 2.17 4.05
N HIS A 52 -0.79 3.07 3.15
CA HIS A 52 -1.50 4.34 2.94
C HIS A 52 -2.92 4.12 2.40
N MET A 53 -3.14 3.05 1.65
CA MET A 53 -4.46 2.71 1.10
C MET A 53 -5.48 2.31 2.17
N PHE A 54 -5.03 1.90 3.38
CA PHE A 54 -5.92 1.42 4.44
C PHE A 54 -6.51 2.52 5.32
N PHE A 55 -6.00 3.76 5.24
CA PHE A 55 -6.49 4.86 6.08
C PHE A 55 -7.74 5.56 5.54
N GLU A 56 -8.14 5.30 4.31
CA GLU A 56 -9.26 5.99 3.67
C GLU A 56 -10.62 5.33 3.94
N GLY A 57 -11.62 6.14 4.31
CA GLY A 57 -13.03 5.77 4.38
C GLY A 57 -13.31 4.51 5.22
N ASP A 58 -13.99 3.55 4.62
CA ASP A 58 -14.37 2.30 5.28
C ASP A 58 -13.25 1.26 5.36
N ARG A 59 -12.13 1.49 4.70
CA ARG A 59 -10.98 0.58 4.67
C ARG A 59 -10.36 0.42 6.04
N ILE A 60 -10.20 1.55 6.77
CA ILE A 60 -9.67 1.51 8.13
C ILE A 60 -10.57 0.70 9.08
N LYS A 61 -11.89 0.70 8.87
CA LYS A 61 -12.82 -0.11 9.67
C LYS A 61 -12.59 -1.59 9.45
N ALA A 62 -12.46 -2.02 8.18
CA ALA A 62 -12.17 -3.42 7.84
C ALA A 62 -10.77 -3.85 8.34
N MET A 63 -9.78 -2.95 8.27
CA MET A 63 -8.44 -3.22 8.82
C MET A 63 -8.48 -3.41 10.35
N ARG A 64 -9.20 -2.56 11.06
CA ARG A 64 -9.41 -2.69 12.51
C ARG A 64 -10.20 -3.96 12.86
N GLU A 65 -11.20 -4.34 12.06
CA GLU A 65 -11.94 -5.61 12.22
C GLU A 65 -10.99 -6.81 12.09
N MET A 66 -10.10 -6.79 11.11
CA MET A 66 -9.08 -7.82 10.92
C MET A 66 -8.16 -7.92 12.14
N ILE A 67 -7.62 -6.79 12.62
CA ILE A 67 -6.71 -6.74 13.78
C ILE A 67 -7.37 -7.26 15.06
N LEU A 68 -8.65 -6.95 15.25
CA LEU A 68 -9.41 -7.32 16.43
C LEU A 68 -10.02 -8.73 16.35
N SER A 69 -9.87 -9.43 15.23
CA SER A 69 -10.37 -10.79 15.07
C SER A 69 -9.62 -11.77 15.96
N LYS A 70 -10.37 -12.73 16.56
CA LYS A 70 -9.80 -13.72 17.47
C LYS A 70 -9.12 -14.88 16.73
N ASP A 71 -9.57 -15.17 15.52
CA ASP A 71 -9.18 -16.34 14.75
C ASP A 71 -8.89 -15.98 13.28
N GLU A 72 -8.38 -16.96 12.56
CA GLU A 72 -8.04 -16.79 11.14
C GLU A 72 -9.28 -16.56 10.27
N GLU A 73 -10.41 -17.18 10.60
CA GLU A 73 -11.64 -17.07 9.82
C GLU A 73 -12.19 -15.64 9.87
N GLY A 74 -12.24 -15.05 11.06
CA GLY A 74 -12.62 -13.64 11.23
C GLY A 74 -11.68 -12.69 10.52
N ARG A 75 -10.35 -12.93 10.57
CA ARG A 75 -9.39 -12.13 9.81
C ARG A 75 -9.60 -12.26 8.30
N ARG A 76 -9.82 -13.46 7.79
CA ARG A 76 -10.11 -13.68 6.35
C ARG A 76 -11.38 -12.97 5.91
N HIS A 77 -12.43 -12.99 6.71
CA HIS A 77 -13.67 -12.28 6.42
C HIS A 77 -13.45 -10.77 6.27
N ALA A 78 -12.68 -10.16 7.17
CA ALA A 78 -12.33 -8.75 7.09
C ALA A 78 -11.44 -8.43 5.87
N LEU A 79 -10.46 -9.30 5.58
CA LEU A 79 -9.57 -9.17 4.43
C LEU A 79 -10.32 -9.33 3.10
N ASP A 80 -11.35 -10.15 3.03
CA ASP A 80 -12.19 -10.30 1.82
C ASP A 80 -12.94 -9.00 1.48
N LYS A 81 -13.21 -8.14 2.46
CA LYS A 81 -13.75 -6.79 2.24
C LYS A 81 -12.71 -5.84 1.63
N LEU A 82 -11.45 -5.98 2.06
CA LEU A 82 -10.34 -5.14 1.60
C LEU A 82 -9.83 -5.52 0.21
N LEU A 83 -9.89 -6.80 -0.15
CA LEU A 83 -9.34 -7.32 -1.41
C LEU A 83 -9.87 -6.58 -2.66
N PRO A 84 -11.19 -6.38 -2.87
CA PRO A 84 -11.68 -5.66 -4.04
C PRO A 84 -11.27 -4.19 -4.05
N MET A 85 -11.13 -3.57 -2.89
CA MET A 85 -10.70 -2.16 -2.76
C MET A 85 -9.24 -2.00 -3.20
N GLN A 86 -8.33 -2.79 -2.61
CA GLN A 86 -6.92 -2.77 -3.01
C GLN A 86 -6.70 -3.19 -4.46
N ARG A 87 -7.44 -4.17 -4.95
CA ARG A 87 -7.37 -4.54 -6.37
C ARG A 87 -7.68 -3.36 -7.27
N GLY A 88 -8.74 -2.59 -6.97
CA GLY A 88 -9.10 -1.39 -7.73
C GLY A 88 -7.99 -0.32 -7.71
N ASP A 89 -7.36 -0.11 -6.56
CA ASP A 89 -6.24 0.84 -6.45
C ASP A 89 -5.06 0.41 -7.33
N PHE A 90 -4.70 -0.87 -7.31
CA PHE A 90 -3.62 -1.40 -8.14
C PHE A 90 -3.97 -1.38 -9.64
N GLU A 91 -5.22 -1.66 -10.01
CA GLU A 91 -5.70 -1.49 -11.39
C GLU A 91 -5.47 -0.05 -11.86
N GLY A 92 -5.90 0.95 -11.06
CA GLY A 92 -5.71 2.36 -11.37
C GLY A 92 -4.24 2.78 -11.48
N ILE A 93 -3.36 2.28 -10.60
CA ILE A 93 -1.93 2.55 -10.66
C ILE A 93 -1.29 1.93 -11.92
N PHE A 94 -1.61 0.68 -12.24
CA PHE A 94 -1.10 0.02 -13.45
C PHE A 94 -1.57 0.74 -14.72
N GLU A 95 -2.83 1.16 -14.79
CA GLU A 95 -3.36 1.93 -15.91
C GLU A 95 -2.68 3.30 -16.04
N ALA A 96 -2.48 4.01 -14.92
CA ALA A 96 -1.79 5.30 -14.92
C ALA A 96 -0.35 5.20 -15.43
N MET A 97 0.32 4.07 -15.23
CA MET A 97 1.70 3.84 -15.62
C MET A 97 1.89 3.27 -17.03
N ASP A 98 0.81 2.96 -17.78
CA ASP A 98 0.85 2.47 -19.19
C ASP A 98 1.87 1.33 -19.41
N GLY A 99 1.86 0.31 -18.56
CA GLY A 99 2.77 -0.84 -18.66
C GLY A 99 4.20 -0.60 -18.16
N LEU A 100 4.51 0.59 -17.62
CA LEU A 100 5.78 0.82 -16.92
C LEU A 100 5.82 0.03 -15.61
N GLY A 101 7.05 -0.33 -15.16
CA GLY A 101 7.25 -1.12 -13.96
C GLY A 101 6.71 -0.45 -12.69
N VAL A 102 6.01 -1.23 -11.86
CA VAL A 102 5.45 -0.77 -10.57
C VAL A 102 5.84 -1.76 -9.49
N THR A 103 6.62 -1.29 -8.50
CA THR A 103 7.00 -2.07 -7.34
C THR A 103 6.02 -1.80 -6.19
N ILE A 104 5.26 -2.81 -5.80
CA ILE A 104 4.26 -2.75 -4.74
C ILE A 104 4.84 -3.43 -3.50
N ARG A 105 4.97 -2.66 -2.42
CA ARG A 105 5.43 -3.18 -1.13
C ARG A 105 4.24 -3.76 -0.36
N LEU A 106 4.36 -5.01 0.08
CA LEU A 106 3.39 -5.59 1.01
C LEU A 106 3.38 -4.83 2.34
N LEU A 107 2.33 -5.02 3.14
CA LEU A 107 2.13 -4.33 4.42
C LEU A 107 3.40 -4.36 5.27
N ASP A 108 3.92 -3.16 5.58
CA ASP A 108 5.16 -2.98 6.33
C ASP A 108 4.94 -2.59 7.79
N PRO A 109 4.12 -1.56 8.14
CA PRO A 109 4.05 -1.09 9.51
C PRO A 109 3.39 -2.10 10.45
N PRO A 110 3.72 -2.03 11.76
CA PRO A 110 3.09 -2.87 12.76
C PRO A 110 1.61 -2.54 12.92
N LEU A 111 0.80 -3.52 13.37
CA LEU A 111 -0.65 -3.39 13.41
C LEU A 111 -1.16 -2.31 14.38
N HIS A 112 -0.37 -1.93 15.39
CA HIS A 112 -0.76 -0.88 16.32
C HIS A 112 -0.97 0.49 15.66
N GLU A 113 -0.35 0.75 14.50
CA GLU A 113 -0.53 2.02 13.78
C GLU A 113 -1.94 2.22 13.20
N PHE A 114 -2.70 1.13 13.04
CA PHE A 114 -4.05 1.17 12.49
C PHE A 114 -5.15 1.27 13.55
N VAL A 115 -4.82 1.09 14.82
CA VAL A 115 -5.80 1.16 15.92
C VAL A 115 -5.81 2.55 16.56
N PRO A 116 -6.98 3.00 17.08
CA PRO A 116 -7.06 4.30 17.70
C PRO A 116 -6.34 4.36 19.05
N THR A 117 -5.85 5.55 19.39
CA THR A 117 -5.22 5.86 20.69
C THR A 117 -6.15 6.65 21.60
N GLU A 118 -7.08 7.43 21.03
CA GLU A 118 -8.03 8.26 21.77
C GLU A 118 -9.16 7.43 22.39
N GLU A 119 -9.53 7.74 23.64
CA GLU A 119 -10.51 6.96 24.39
C GLU A 119 -11.90 6.94 23.75
N ALA A 120 -12.34 8.07 23.20
CA ALA A 120 -13.63 8.18 22.50
C ALA A 120 -13.68 7.27 21.25
N ASP A 121 -12.58 7.17 20.52
CA ASP A 121 -12.49 6.32 19.34
C ASP A 121 -12.41 4.83 19.70
N ILE A 122 -11.77 4.52 20.84
CA ILE A 122 -11.73 3.14 21.39
C ILE A 122 -13.14 2.72 21.81
N GLU A 123 -13.91 3.59 22.47
CA GLU A 123 -15.31 3.34 22.85
C GLU A 123 -16.19 3.12 21.60
N ALA A 124 -16.05 3.98 20.59
CA ALA A 124 -16.77 3.84 19.33
C ALA A 124 -16.44 2.51 18.63
N LEU A 125 -15.15 2.13 18.63
CA LEU A 125 -14.68 0.88 18.06
C LEU A 125 -15.20 -0.35 18.85
N ALA A 126 -15.20 -0.27 20.17
CA ALA A 126 -15.73 -1.34 21.04
C ALA A 126 -17.23 -1.58 20.74
N LYS A 127 -18.01 -0.51 20.65
CA LYS A 127 -19.43 -0.57 20.29
C LYS A 127 -19.66 -1.16 18.91
N ALA A 128 -18.87 -0.74 17.92
CA ALA A 128 -18.98 -1.24 16.54
C ALA A 128 -18.64 -2.73 16.43
N GLN A 129 -17.70 -3.24 17.25
CA GLN A 129 -17.22 -4.61 17.23
C GLN A 129 -17.94 -5.53 18.24
N GLY A 130 -18.90 -5.01 19.02
CA GLY A 130 -19.60 -5.79 20.06
C GLY A 130 -18.67 -6.31 21.16
N LYS A 131 -17.59 -5.57 21.46
CA LYS A 131 -16.60 -5.90 22.49
C LYS A 131 -16.65 -4.86 23.62
N THR A 132 -16.08 -5.21 24.77
CA THR A 132 -15.90 -4.23 25.87
C THR A 132 -14.68 -3.34 25.57
N VAL A 133 -14.69 -2.11 26.12
CA VAL A 133 -13.55 -1.19 26.03
C VAL A 133 -12.28 -1.82 26.59
N ASP A 134 -12.39 -2.56 27.71
CA ASP A 134 -11.24 -3.25 28.32
C ASP A 134 -10.65 -4.33 27.42
N GLN A 135 -11.49 -5.06 26.68
CA GLN A 135 -11.03 -6.04 25.68
C GLN A 135 -10.27 -5.37 24.54
N ILE A 136 -10.76 -4.24 24.05
CA ILE A 136 -10.06 -3.48 22.98
C ILE A 136 -8.74 -2.93 23.51
N LYS A 137 -8.73 -2.32 24.69
CA LYS A 137 -7.51 -1.80 25.33
C LYS A 137 -6.48 -2.92 25.57
N ALA A 138 -6.89 -4.09 25.98
CA ALA A 138 -6.00 -5.24 26.17
C ALA A 138 -5.35 -5.69 24.85
N ILE A 139 -6.10 -5.72 23.74
CA ILE A 139 -5.57 -6.05 22.42
C ILE A 139 -4.58 -4.95 21.96
N ILE A 140 -4.95 -3.69 22.06
CA ILE A 140 -4.09 -2.56 21.66
C ILE A 140 -2.77 -2.59 22.45
N ASN A 141 -2.84 -2.78 23.76
CA ASN A 141 -1.64 -2.89 24.61
C ASN A 141 -0.75 -4.08 24.23
N GLY A 142 -1.36 -5.20 23.82
CA GLY A 142 -0.63 -6.37 23.33
C GLY A 142 0.06 -6.17 21.98
N LEU A 143 -0.39 -5.19 21.20
CA LEU A 143 0.23 -4.83 19.91
C LEU A 143 1.36 -3.82 20.05
N HIS A 144 1.51 -3.21 21.23
CA HIS A 144 2.49 -2.15 21.45
C HIS A 144 3.91 -2.73 21.46
N GLU A 145 4.77 -2.14 20.64
CA GLU A 145 6.17 -2.55 20.48
C GLU A 145 7.10 -1.59 21.21
N PHE A 146 8.08 -2.11 21.95
CA PHE A 146 9.12 -1.28 22.57
C PHE A 146 9.96 -0.56 21.51
N ASN A 147 10.28 -1.26 20.42
CA ASN A 147 10.94 -0.69 19.26
C ASN A 147 10.14 -1.02 17.99
N PRO A 148 9.34 -0.08 17.47
CA PRO A 148 8.51 -0.32 16.28
C PRO A 148 9.31 -0.73 15.04
N MET A 149 10.56 -0.32 14.91
CA MET A 149 11.40 -0.66 13.76
C MET A 149 11.84 -2.13 13.78
N MET A 150 12.00 -2.72 14.96
CA MET A 150 12.44 -4.11 15.17
C MET A 150 11.28 -5.03 15.54
N GLY A 151 10.07 -4.50 15.65
CA GLY A 151 8.89 -5.19 16.13
C GLY A 151 8.24 -6.16 15.14
N HIS A 152 7.01 -6.56 15.45
CA HIS A 152 6.21 -7.49 14.67
C HIS A 152 5.59 -6.80 13.44
N ARG A 153 6.35 -6.68 12.37
CA ARG A 153 6.01 -5.98 11.14
C ARG A 153 6.61 -6.65 9.89
N GLY A 154 6.21 -6.22 8.71
CA GLY A 154 6.77 -6.65 7.43
C GLY A 154 6.70 -8.16 7.23
N CYS A 155 7.82 -8.77 6.87
CA CYS A 155 7.90 -10.22 6.64
C CYS A 155 7.55 -11.04 7.89
N ARG A 156 7.87 -10.56 9.10
CA ARG A 156 7.52 -11.25 10.35
C ARG A 156 6.01 -11.31 10.54
N LEU A 157 5.31 -10.20 10.25
CA LEU A 157 3.84 -10.16 10.26
C LEU A 157 3.24 -11.12 9.22
N ALA A 158 3.83 -11.18 8.02
CA ALA A 158 3.39 -12.08 6.95
C ALA A 158 3.61 -13.57 7.28
N VAL A 159 4.57 -13.89 8.13
CA VAL A 159 4.77 -15.27 8.62
C VAL A 159 3.71 -15.63 9.67
N THR A 160 3.41 -14.72 10.60
CA THR A 160 2.44 -14.97 11.67
C THR A 160 0.99 -14.94 11.18
N TYR A 161 0.69 -14.02 10.26
CA TYR A 161 -0.65 -13.85 9.66
C TYR A 161 -0.57 -13.93 8.12
N PRO A 162 -0.30 -15.13 7.57
CA PRO A 162 -0.05 -15.30 6.14
C PRO A 162 -1.25 -14.94 5.27
N GLU A 163 -2.45 -14.91 5.82
CA GLU A 163 -3.67 -14.49 5.13
C GLU A 163 -3.61 -13.03 4.65
N ILE A 164 -2.89 -12.14 5.36
CA ILE A 164 -2.69 -10.73 4.95
C ILE A 164 -1.87 -10.68 3.67
N ALA A 165 -0.71 -11.29 3.66
CA ALA A 165 0.17 -11.32 2.49
C ALA A 165 -0.48 -12.04 1.30
N LYS A 166 -1.22 -13.13 1.54
CA LYS A 166 -1.99 -13.84 0.51
C LYS A 166 -3.07 -12.96 -0.10
N MET A 167 -3.80 -12.20 0.72
CA MET A 167 -4.83 -11.26 0.23
C MET A 167 -4.21 -10.19 -0.65
N GLN A 168 -3.15 -9.51 -0.19
CA GLN A 168 -2.47 -8.46 -0.94
C GLN A 168 -1.87 -8.98 -2.26
N THR A 169 -1.15 -10.10 -2.23
CA THR A 169 -0.60 -10.73 -3.44
C THR A 169 -1.71 -11.08 -4.43
N LYS A 170 -2.84 -11.62 -3.94
CA LYS A 170 -4.01 -11.93 -4.77
C LYS A 170 -4.62 -10.67 -5.39
N ALA A 171 -4.66 -9.55 -4.66
CA ALA A 171 -5.14 -8.27 -5.18
C ALA A 171 -4.22 -7.76 -6.30
N VAL A 172 -2.90 -7.76 -6.09
CA VAL A 172 -1.90 -7.33 -7.08
C VAL A 172 -1.99 -8.17 -8.36
N ILE A 173 -1.97 -9.51 -8.24
CA ILE A 173 -1.99 -10.39 -9.41
C ILE A 173 -3.31 -10.28 -10.18
N ARG A 174 -4.44 -10.17 -9.47
CA ARG A 174 -5.74 -9.99 -10.14
C ARG A 174 -5.84 -8.64 -10.86
N ALA A 175 -5.32 -7.57 -10.24
CA ALA A 175 -5.26 -6.26 -10.88
C ALA A 175 -4.41 -6.32 -12.16
N ALA A 176 -3.21 -6.89 -12.08
CA ALA A 176 -2.32 -7.05 -13.23
C ALA A 176 -2.98 -7.87 -14.36
N LEU A 177 -3.66 -8.96 -14.03
CA LEU A 177 -4.38 -9.78 -15.01
C LEU A 177 -5.53 -9.04 -15.67
N ASN A 178 -6.28 -8.21 -14.91
CA ASN A 178 -7.39 -7.43 -15.45
C ASN A 178 -6.87 -6.35 -16.42
N VAL A 179 -5.85 -5.62 -16.02
CA VAL A 179 -5.24 -4.57 -16.85
C VAL A 179 -4.56 -5.20 -18.10
N SER A 180 -3.87 -6.32 -17.96
CA SER A 180 -3.27 -7.03 -19.11
C SER A 180 -4.32 -7.52 -20.12
N LYS A 181 -5.53 -7.86 -19.67
CA LYS A 181 -6.62 -8.21 -20.58
C LYS A 181 -7.19 -7.00 -21.32
N ALA A 182 -7.23 -5.84 -20.65
CA ALA A 182 -7.68 -4.59 -21.26
C ALA A 182 -6.63 -4.00 -22.21
N HIS A 183 -5.35 -4.23 -21.94
CA HIS A 183 -4.21 -3.73 -22.71
C HIS A 183 -3.25 -4.87 -23.08
N PRO A 184 -3.60 -5.72 -24.07
CA PRO A 184 -2.78 -6.89 -24.43
C PRO A 184 -1.40 -6.58 -25.01
N ASP A 185 -1.22 -5.35 -25.48
CA ASP A 185 0.03 -4.81 -26.01
C ASP A 185 1.02 -4.36 -24.92
N TRP A 186 0.57 -4.23 -23.67
CA TRP A 186 1.43 -3.89 -22.57
C TRP A 186 2.13 -5.13 -22.02
N ASN A 187 3.44 -5.04 -21.85
CA ASN A 187 4.20 -6.06 -21.15
C ASN A 187 4.17 -5.79 -19.65
N LEU A 188 2.98 -5.89 -19.04
CA LEU A 188 2.78 -5.59 -17.63
C LEU A 188 3.33 -6.71 -16.75
N VAL A 189 4.37 -6.42 -16.00
CA VAL A 189 4.96 -7.32 -14.99
C VAL A 189 4.85 -6.66 -13.62
N PRO A 190 3.97 -7.15 -12.73
CA PRO A 190 3.88 -6.63 -11.37
C PRO A 190 5.11 -7.01 -10.55
N GLU A 191 5.70 -6.05 -9.86
CA GLU A 191 6.82 -6.26 -8.96
C GLU A 191 6.32 -6.21 -7.50
N ILE A 192 6.61 -7.24 -6.71
CA ILE A 192 6.20 -7.33 -5.31
C ILE A 192 7.43 -7.25 -4.42
N MET A 193 7.44 -6.27 -3.52
CA MET A 193 8.48 -6.10 -2.50
C MET A 193 8.02 -6.68 -1.17
N ILE A 194 8.81 -7.58 -0.62
CA ILE A 194 8.61 -8.11 0.74
C ILE A 194 9.49 -7.29 1.68
N PRO A 195 8.89 -6.51 2.60
CA PRO A 195 9.67 -5.65 3.49
C PRO A 195 10.32 -6.43 4.64
N LEU A 196 11.47 -5.95 5.11
CA LEU A 196 12.17 -6.42 6.31
C LEU A 196 12.62 -7.89 6.27
N VAL A 197 13.10 -8.36 5.14
CA VAL A 197 13.72 -9.69 4.99
C VAL A 197 15.14 -9.67 5.52
#